data_75058ffa0b34684003c6bc97e2036c6b
#
_entry.id   75058ffa0b34684003c6bc97e2036c6b
#
_cell.length_a   1.000
_cell.length_b   1.000
_cell.length_c   1.000
_cell.angle_alpha   90.00
_cell.angle_beta   90.00
_cell.angle_gamma   90.00
#
_symmetry.space_group_name_H-M   'P 1'
#
loop_
_entity.id
_entity.type
_entity.pdbx_description
1 polymer ?
#
loop_
_entity_poly.entity_id
_entity_poly.type
_entity_poly.pdbx_seq_one_letter_code
_entity_poly.pdbx_strand_id
1 'polypeptide(L)'
;MAALLASASEIAPAFPFVTLSSEGVILIYGRDEAAVEAGRLLADHLDVTVMLTKPAQLIPPATTSFPIVQGTVRNAKGHLGTFELAIDDYALPRPSSRDTLVFEAPRSGLTSRCDIVLDLSGGAPLFPAHDLRDGYLRADPRDPPAMLRAVLKARDLVGSFDKPKYVNFTADICVHSRSKQTGCHRCIDLCPTGAITPDGDHVKINAEVCGGCGLCAAVCPTGAASYALPPADTLLHKLRAMLLTYREAGGANAIVLFHDDQHGTALIDALARHGDGLPANVLPFAVNEVTQIGLEAVAASFAYGAAAIRLLLRAKPLHDLTGLSQMIAMANTIVTGLGLSGQRVSAIETDDPDVLAEVLRAIEPAPAVQIPATFKTVGKRRDLLRFALHELHRVAPAPTNVIALPEGAPLGTISVNVDGCTLCLSCVSVCPTGALRDDPERPVLKFVEDACVQCGLCQSACPEKVITLKPQIDFGAARAAARIIKEEEPALCIRCSKPFGVKSTIDKIAAKLEGRHWMFPVGDKRLDVVRMCADCRVIAMSEQEFDPFKGVPERTPPRTTDDYLRQRETKD
;
A
#
# COMPACT_ATOMS: atom_id res chain seq x y z
N MET A 1 -34.41 6.70 12.00
CA MET A 1 -34.18 8.17 12.06
C MET A 1 -33.25 8.57 13.21
N ALA A 2 -33.57 8.27 14.47
CA ALA A 2 -32.71 8.64 15.62
C ALA A 2 -31.25 8.20 15.47
N ALA A 3 -30.99 6.98 15.02
CA ALA A 3 -29.65 6.45 14.77
C ALA A 3 -28.85 7.25 13.73
N LEU A 4 -29.49 7.64 12.63
CA LEU A 4 -28.84 8.44 11.57
C LEU A 4 -28.53 9.86 12.06
N LEU A 5 -29.45 10.47 12.82
CA LEU A 5 -29.23 11.77 13.43
C LEU A 5 -28.08 11.73 14.47
N ALA A 6 -28.02 10.69 15.30
CA ALA A 6 -26.91 10.50 16.24
C ALA A 6 -25.57 10.36 15.54
N SER A 7 -25.49 9.60 14.43
CA SER A 7 -24.28 9.53 13.61
C SER A 7 -23.91 10.87 12.97
N ALA A 8 -24.89 11.60 12.47
CA ALA A 8 -24.66 12.93 11.83
C ALA A 8 -24.22 14.00 12.83
N SER A 9 -24.54 13.87 14.12
CA SER A 9 -24.12 14.81 15.15
C SER A 9 -22.62 14.71 15.51
N GLU A 10 -21.96 13.60 15.16
CA GLU A 10 -20.51 13.45 15.33
C GLU A 10 -19.78 14.22 14.24
N ILE A 11 -19.18 15.35 14.61
CA ILE A 11 -18.53 16.28 13.69
C ILE A 11 -17.17 15.74 13.30
N ALA A 12 -16.91 15.64 11.99
CA ALA A 12 -15.58 15.33 11.48
C ALA A 12 -14.64 16.54 11.62
N PRO A 13 -13.36 16.35 11.97
CA PRO A 13 -12.38 17.43 11.99
C PRO A 13 -12.16 17.97 10.58
N ALA A 14 -11.68 19.23 10.50
CA ALA A 14 -11.23 19.81 9.24
C ALA A 14 -10.06 18.97 8.67
N PHE A 15 -10.02 18.85 7.36
CA PHE A 15 -8.98 18.09 6.67
C PHE A 15 -8.13 19.03 5.79
N PRO A 16 -6.85 18.71 5.57
CA PRO A 16 -5.95 19.52 4.76
C PRO A 16 -6.27 19.39 3.26
N PHE A 17 -5.89 20.43 2.49
CA PHE A 17 -6.00 20.46 1.05
C PHE A 17 -4.62 20.54 0.39
N VAL A 18 -4.56 20.18 -0.88
CA VAL A 18 -3.49 20.50 -1.81
C VAL A 18 -4.08 21.29 -2.97
N THR A 19 -3.39 22.32 -3.43
CA THR A 19 -3.86 23.17 -4.52
C THR A 19 -3.21 22.72 -5.83
N LEU A 20 -4.02 22.43 -6.82
CA LEU A 20 -3.63 22.17 -8.21
C LEU A 20 -3.83 23.45 -9.00
N SER A 21 -2.86 23.83 -9.83
CA SER A 21 -2.96 25.04 -10.66
C SER A 21 -2.79 24.68 -12.13
N SER A 22 -3.63 25.28 -12.98
CA SER A 22 -3.60 25.09 -14.43
C SER A 22 -3.68 26.44 -15.12
N GLU A 23 -2.77 26.72 -16.03
CA GLU A 23 -2.78 27.90 -16.89
C GLU A 23 -3.59 27.67 -18.18
N GLY A 24 -4.08 26.45 -18.41
CA GLY A 24 -4.93 26.11 -19.54
C GLY A 24 -4.15 25.59 -20.77
N VAL A 25 -2.91 25.17 -20.58
CA VAL A 25 -2.16 24.50 -21.66
C VAL A 25 -2.69 23.06 -21.83
N ILE A 26 -3.33 22.77 -22.97
CA ILE A 26 -3.95 21.48 -23.24
C ILE A 26 -3.31 20.73 -24.39
N LEU A 27 -3.06 19.45 -24.16
CA LEU A 27 -2.76 18.48 -25.23
C LEU A 27 -4.01 17.65 -25.56
N ILE A 28 -4.49 17.74 -26.78
CA ILE A 28 -5.53 16.87 -27.33
C ILE A 28 -4.84 15.74 -28.09
N TYR A 29 -4.96 14.53 -27.59
CA TYR A 29 -4.32 13.33 -28.12
C TYR A 29 -5.35 12.48 -28.86
N GLY A 30 -5.26 12.39 -30.19
CA GLY A 30 -6.27 11.71 -31.01
C GLY A 30 -5.73 11.13 -32.29
N ARG A 31 -6.62 10.74 -33.21
CA ARG A 31 -6.24 10.10 -34.49
C ARG A 31 -6.84 10.77 -35.73
N ASP A 32 -7.96 11.45 -35.56
CA ASP A 32 -8.86 11.83 -36.63
C ASP A 32 -9.41 13.25 -36.46
N GLU A 33 -10.43 13.57 -37.25
CA GLU A 33 -11.08 14.87 -37.26
C GLU A 33 -11.71 15.24 -35.91
N ALA A 34 -12.11 14.26 -35.09
CA ALA A 34 -12.69 14.52 -33.76
C ALA A 34 -11.70 15.26 -32.84
N ALA A 35 -10.40 14.94 -32.92
CA ALA A 35 -9.37 15.63 -32.14
C ALA A 35 -9.16 17.08 -32.65
N VAL A 36 -9.21 17.30 -33.95
CA VAL A 36 -9.10 18.66 -34.55
C VAL A 36 -10.32 19.50 -34.20
N GLU A 37 -11.51 18.90 -34.25
CA GLU A 37 -12.76 19.59 -33.87
C GLU A 37 -12.79 19.95 -32.38
N ALA A 38 -12.35 19.05 -31.52
CA ALA A 38 -12.17 19.38 -30.10
C ALA A 38 -11.19 20.56 -29.91
N GLY A 39 -10.12 20.61 -30.72
CA GLY A 39 -9.18 21.73 -30.74
C GLY A 39 -9.86 23.05 -31.13
N ARG A 40 -10.71 23.05 -32.14
CA ARG A 40 -11.47 24.25 -32.53
C ARG A 40 -12.41 24.74 -31.46
N LEU A 41 -13.10 23.82 -30.77
CA LEU A 41 -14.02 24.15 -29.68
C LEU A 41 -13.32 24.74 -28.45
N LEU A 42 -12.03 24.46 -28.27
CA LEU A 42 -11.25 24.90 -27.12
C LEU A 42 -10.30 26.07 -27.40
N ALA A 43 -9.99 26.37 -28.66
CA ALA A 43 -8.95 27.33 -29.03
C ALA A 43 -9.19 28.77 -28.55
N ASP A 44 -10.44 29.18 -28.34
CA ASP A 44 -10.77 30.50 -27.81
C ASP A 44 -10.62 30.60 -26.27
N HIS A 45 -10.38 29.47 -25.59
CA HIS A 45 -10.36 29.37 -24.14
C HIS A 45 -9.07 28.81 -23.56
N LEU A 46 -8.35 27.96 -24.32
CA LEU A 46 -7.18 27.23 -23.87
C LEU A 46 -6.03 27.35 -24.89
N ASP A 47 -4.78 27.18 -24.40
CA ASP A 47 -3.61 27.05 -25.27
C ASP A 47 -3.53 25.61 -25.79
N VAL A 48 -4.04 25.40 -27.00
CA VAL A 48 -4.32 24.10 -27.57
C VAL A 48 -3.15 23.59 -28.41
N THR A 49 -2.73 22.34 -28.19
CA THR A 49 -1.95 21.54 -29.13
C THR A 49 -2.70 20.26 -29.45
N VAL A 50 -2.89 19.95 -30.73
CA VAL A 50 -3.46 18.68 -31.19
C VAL A 50 -2.33 17.73 -31.63
N MET A 51 -2.22 16.59 -31.01
CA MET A 51 -1.28 15.52 -31.36
C MET A 51 -2.02 14.32 -31.94
N LEU A 52 -1.69 13.97 -33.17
CA LEU A 52 -2.29 12.84 -33.88
C LEU A 52 -1.39 11.60 -33.81
N THR A 53 -1.90 10.53 -33.21
CA THR A 53 -1.22 9.23 -33.22
C THR A 53 -1.72 8.37 -34.36
N LYS A 54 -0.79 7.92 -35.24
CA LYS A 54 -1.12 7.12 -36.43
C LYS A 54 -2.30 7.75 -37.21
N PRO A 55 -2.15 9.01 -37.65
CA PRO A 55 -3.23 9.75 -38.28
C PRO A 55 -3.81 8.99 -39.47
N ALA A 56 -5.15 8.97 -39.54
CA ALA A 56 -5.86 8.56 -40.76
C ALA A 56 -5.63 9.59 -41.88
N GLN A 57 -6.21 9.32 -43.06
CA GLN A 57 -6.25 10.34 -44.11
C GLN A 57 -7.12 11.51 -43.63
N LEU A 58 -6.48 12.55 -43.14
CA LEU A 58 -7.11 13.75 -42.62
C LEU A 58 -6.96 14.89 -43.63
N ILE A 59 -8.07 15.54 -43.94
CA ILE A 59 -8.05 16.76 -44.77
C ILE A 59 -7.51 17.89 -43.91
N PRO A 60 -6.42 18.58 -44.30
CA PRO A 60 -5.90 19.68 -43.51
C PRO A 60 -6.94 20.80 -43.41
N PRO A 61 -7.20 21.33 -42.19
CA PRO A 61 -8.09 22.46 -42.05
C PRO A 61 -7.56 23.67 -42.79
N ALA A 62 -8.44 24.45 -43.39
CA ALA A 62 -8.07 25.63 -44.18
C ALA A 62 -7.30 26.69 -43.35
N THR A 63 -7.70 26.84 -42.09
CA THR A 63 -7.02 27.69 -41.09
C THR A 63 -7.11 27.03 -39.74
N THR A 64 -6.04 27.12 -38.91
CA THR A 64 -6.05 26.75 -37.52
C THR A 64 -5.37 27.84 -36.69
N SER A 65 -5.87 28.07 -35.47
CA SER A 65 -5.24 28.93 -34.48
C SER A 65 -4.32 28.17 -33.53
N PHE A 66 -4.15 26.87 -33.72
CA PHE A 66 -3.38 25.97 -32.85
C PHE A 66 -2.51 25.00 -33.68
N PRO A 67 -1.39 24.52 -33.14
CA PRO A 67 -0.55 23.54 -33.80
C PRO A 67 -1.20 22.15 -33.87
N ILE A 68 -1.06 21.49 -35.02
CA ILE A 68 -1.40 20.09 -35.21
C ILE A 68 -0.09 19.36 -35.49
N VAL A 69 0.27 18.37 -34.68
CA VAL A 69 1.51 17.60 -34.78
C VAL A 69 1.21 16.10 -34.84
N GLN A 70 2.11 15.32 -35.38
CA GLN A 70 2.07 13.86 -35.23
C GLN A 70 2.91 13.45 -34.04
N GLY A 71 2.49 12.40 -33.32
CA GLY A 71 3.28 11.80 -32.23
C GLY A 71 2.54 10.67 -31.53
N THR A 72 3.30 9.83 -30.86
CA THR A 72 2.79 8.73 -30.05
C THR A 72 3.26 8.90 -28.61
N VAL A 73 2.34 8.99 -27.66
CA VAL A 73 2.68 9.04 -26.24
C VAL A 73 3.13 7.65 -25.80
N ARG A 74 4.40 7.52 -25.46
CA ARG A 74 4.99 6.29 -24.92
C ARG A 74 4.75 6.14 -23.43
N ASN A 75 4.87 7.24 -22.68
CA ASN A 75 4.68 7.28 -21.23
C ASN A 75 4.14 8.65 -20.82
N ALA A 76 3.30 8.66 -19.79
CA ALA A 76 2.74 9.87 -19.22
C ALA A 76 2.86 9.84 -17.69
N LYS A 77 3.19 10.97 -17.08
CA LYS A 77 3.23 11.15 -15.61
C LYS A 77 2.73 12.55 -15.25
N GLY A 78 2.38 12.75 -13.99
CA GLY A 78 1.89 14.03 -13.49
C GLY A 78 0.39 14.05 -13.21
N HIS A 79 -0.15 15.23 -13.10
CA HIS A 79 -1.53 15.57 -12.75
C HIS A 79 -1.88 16.93 -13.35
N LEU A 80 -3.07 17.45 -13.11
CA LEU A 80 -3.51 18.77 -13.54
C LEU A 80 -2.43 19.84 -13.26
N GLY A 81 -2.02 20.55 -14.30
CA GLY A 81 -0.98 21.59 -14.26
C GLY A 81 0.46 21.08 -14.41
N THR A 82 0.71 19.76 -14.41
CA THR A 82 2.08 19.23 -14.39
C THR A 82 2.27 17.95 -15.20
N PHE A 83 1.46 17.70 -16.21
CA PHE A 83 1.68 16.52 -17.04
C PHE A 83 2.99 16.61 -17.81
N GLU A 84 3.72 15.51 -17.81
CA GLU A 84 4.92 15.30 -18.61
C GLU A 84 4.76 14.02 -19.46
N LEU A 85 4.89 14.17 -20.75
CA LEU A 85 4.61 13.14 -21.75
C LEU A 85 5.87 12.83 -22.53
N ALA A 86 6.32 11.58 -22.52
CA ALA A 86 7.38 11.11 -23.39
C ALA A 86 6.77 10.73 -24.76
N ILE A 87 7.27 11.33 -25.82
CA ILE A 87 6.70 11.27 -27.15
C ILE A 87 7.70 10.63 -28.11
N ASP A 88 7.22 9.67 -28.86
CA ASP A 88 7.91 9.06 -30.00
C ASP A 88 7.17 9.42 -31.30
N ASP A 89 7.86 9.28 -32.43
CA ASP A 89 7.35 9.56 -33.77
C ASP A 89 6.80 10.99 -33.94
N TYR A 90 7.38 11.96 -33.25
CA TYR A 90 6.98 13.35 -33.35
C TYR A 90 7.37 13.93 -34.69
N ALA A 91 6.42 14.55 -35.42
CA ALA A 91 6.65 15.22 -36.66
C ALA A 91 5.76 16.45 -36.85
N LEU A 92 6.27 17.46 -37.50
CA LEU A 92 5.53 18.65 -37.90
C LEU A 92 4.81 18.42 -39.25
N PRO A 93 3.67 19.07 -39.49
CA PRO A 93 2.99 19.00 -40.77
C PRO A 93 3.80 19.72 -41.84
N ARG A 94 3.83 19.16 -43.05
CA ARG A 94 4.47 19.79 -44.20
C ARG A 94 3.62 20.94 -44.72
N PRO A 95 4.18 22.10 -45.05
CA PRO A 95 3.44 23.24 -45.60
C PRO A 95 2.71 22.93 -46.93
N SER A 96 3.15 21.88 -47.64
CA SER A 96 2.58 21.46 -48.92
C SER A 96 1.36 20.52 -48.79
N SER A 97 0.87 20.25 -47.56
CA SER A 97 -0.33 19.44 -47.33
C SER A 97 -1.56 20.18 -47.89
N ARG A 98 -2.16 19.67 -48.98
CA ARG A 98 -3.34 20.25 -49.61
C ARG A 98 -4.57 19.34 -49.49
N ASP A 99 -4.47 18.11 -49.97
CA ASP A 99 -5.58 17.15 -49.98
C ASP A 99 -5.55 16.24 -48.78
N THR A 100 -4.35 15.98 -48.24
CA THR A 100 -4.15 15.13 -47.05
C THR A 100 -3.03 15.73 -46.20
N LEU A 101 -3.21 15.70 -44.90
CA LEU A 101 -2.20 16.16 -43.95
C LEU A 101 -1.00 15.21 -43.98
N VAL A 102 0.15 15.73 -44.42
CA VAL A 102 1.41 15.01 -44.54
C VAL A 102 2.40 15.56 -43.51
N PHE A 103 3.14 14.69 -42.85
CA PHE A 103 4.11 15.05 -41.83
C PHE A 103 5.55 14.92 -42.33
N GLU A 104 6.47 15.58 -41.67
CA GLU A 104 7.91 15.46 -41.85
C GLU A 104 8.45 14.11 -41.36
N ALA A 105 9.77 13.90 -41.48
CA ALA A 105 10.41 12.72 -40.91
C ALA A 105 10.27 12.71 -39.37
N PRO A 106 9.78 11.62 -38.77
CA PRO A 106 9.51 11.56 -37.33
C PRO A 106 10.80 11.54 -36.50
N ARG A 107 10.72 12.09 -35.30
CA ARG A 107 11.76 12.07 -34.27
C ARG A 107 11.19 11.46 -32.99
N SER A 108 11.97 10.64 -32.27
CA SER A 108 11.56 10.00 -31.03
C SER A 108 12.37 10.47 -29.82
N GLY A 109 11.86 10.18 -28.61
CA GLY A 109 12.53 10.53 -27.36
C GLY A 109 12.33 11.99 -26.91
N LEU A 110 11.28 12.65 -27.39
CA LEU A 110 10.93 14.00 -26.98
C LEU A 110 10.07 14.00 -25.71
N THR A 111 10.09 15.14 -25.01
CA THR A 111 9.23 15.37 -23.84
C THR A 111 8.40 16.62 -24.06
N SER A 112 7.10 16.52 -23.80
CA SER A 112 6.16 17.65 -23.78
C SER A 112 5.58 17.82 -22.39
N ARG A 113 5.21 19.08 -22.05
CA ARG A 113 4.52 19.40 -20.81
C ARG A 113 3.23 20.12 -21.11
N CYS A 114 2.19 19.83 -20.34
CA CYS A 114 0.90 20.49 -20.43
C CYS A 114 0.16 20.41 -19.08
N ASP A 115 -0.88 21.20 -18.93
CA ASP A 115 -1.71 21.23 -17.73
C ASP A 115 -2.84 20.21 -17.81
N ILE A 116 -3.38 20.00 -19.00
CA ILE A 116 -4.55 19.19 -19.27
C ILE A 116 -4.24 18.23 -20.43
N VAL A 117 -4.72 16.98 -20.32
CA VAL A 117 -4.68 16.02 -21.42
C VAL A 117 -6.10 15.58 -21.76
N LEU A 118 -6.52 15.79 -23.01
CA LEU A 118 -7.77 15.26 -23.55
C LEU A 118 -7.43 14.10 -24.50
N ASP A 119 -7.69 12.88 -24.04
CA ASP A 119 -7.43 11.65 -24.79
C ASP A 119 -8.65 11.20 -25.62
N LEU A 120 -8.56 11.43 -26.91
CA LEU A 120 -9.51 10.99 -27.95
C LEU A 120 -8.88 9.93 -28.87
N SER A 121 -7.82 9.23 -28.43
CA SER A 121 -7.10 8.25 -29.26
C SER A 121 -7.91 6.98 -29.54
N GLY A 122 -8.92 6.67 -28.74
CA GLY A 122 -9.65 5.40 -28.78
C GLY A 122 -8.78 4.17 -28.44
N GLY A 123 -7.52 4.39 -28.02
CA GLY A 123 -6.56 3.37 -27.60
C GLY A 123 -6.68 2.98 -26.14
N ALA A 124 -5.64 2.35 -25.58
CA ALA A 124 -5.52 2.15 -24.14
C ALA A 124 -5.34 3.50 -23.42
N PRO A 125 -5.89 3.69 -22.20
CA PRO A 125 -5.69 4.92 -21.44
C PRO A 125 -4.20 5.11 -21.09
N LEU A 126 -3.76 6.37 -21.04
CA LEU A 126 -2.37 6.71 -20.71
C LEU A 126 -2.03 6.47 -19.24
N PHE A 127 -3.04 6.41 -18.38
CA PHE A 127 -2.90 6.17 -16.94
C PHE A 127 -3.77 5.00 -16.50
N PRO A 128 -3.27 4.12 -15.60
CA PRO A 128 -4.13 3.19 -14.88
C PRO A 128 -5.09 4.01 -14.00
N ALA A 129 -6.30 3.48 -13.76
CA ALA A 129 -7.36 4.19 -13.03
C ALA A 129 -7.52 5.66 -13.49
N HIS A 130 -7.63 5.83 -14.80
CA HIS A 130 -7.62 7.14 -15.47
C HIS A 130 -8.71 8.09 -14.98
N ASP A 131 -9.86 7.58 -14.54
CA ASP A 131 -10.95 8.38 -13.99
C ASP A 131 -10.60 9.07 -12.65
N LEU A 132 -9.54 8.57 -11.96
CA LEU A 132 -9.01 9.15 -10.72
C LEU A 132 -7.84 10.12 -10.95
N ARG A 133 -7.50 10.45 -12.22
CA ARG A 133 -6.39 11.33 -12.56
C ARG A 133 -6.90 12.72 -12.90
N ASP A 134 -6.72 13.68 -11.99
CA ASP A 134 -7.11 15.07 -12.22
C ASP A 134 -6.40 15.65 -13.44
N GLY A 135 -7.15 16.32 -14.32
CA GLY A 135 -6.65 16.93 -15.54
C GLY A 135 -6.50 15.97 -16.73
N TYR A 136 -6.65 14.65 -16.54
CA TYR A 136 -6.72 13.69 -17.63
C TYR A 136 -8.17 13.36 -17.95
N LEU A 137 -8.61 13.79 -19.12
CA LEU A 137 -9.96 13.59 -19.62
C LEU A 137 -9.92 12.60 -20.79
N ARG A 138 -10.89 11.70 -20.84
CA ARG A 138 -10.95 10.69 -21.90
C ARG A 138 -12.36 10.51 -22.41
N ALA A 139 -12.50 10.40 -23.74
CA ALA A 139 -13.77 10.05 -24.38
C ALA A 139 -13.51 9.15 -25.61
N ASP A 140 -14.51 8.34 -25.97
CA ASP A 140 -14.51 7.65 -27.25
C ASP A 140 -14.74 8.69 -28.37
N PRO A 141 -13.82 8.82 -29.35
CA PRO A 141 -13.99 9.78 -30.44
C PRO A 141 -15.23 9.50 -31.31
N ARG A 142 -15.81 8.30 -31.21
CA ARG A 142 -17.04 7.89 -31.93
C ARG A 142 -18.31 8.20 -31.14
N ASP A 143 -18.21 8.74 -29.93
CA ASP A 143 -19.31 9.20 -29.10
C ASP A 143 -19.27 10.74 -28.97
N PRO A 144 -19.94 11.49 -29.88
CA PRO A 144 -19.94 12.95 -29.84
C PRO A 144 -20.46 13.56 -28.54
N PRO A 145 -21.51 13.03 -27.89
CA PRO A 145 -21.93 13.51 -26.56
C PRO A 145 -20.86 13.33 -25.47
N ALA A 146 -20.14 12.20 -25.45
CA ALA A 146 -19.04 12.00 -24.48
C ALA A 146 -17.88 12.94 -24.77
N MET A 147 -17.50 13.12 -26.03
CA MET A 147 -16.47 14.07 -26.46
C MET A 147 -16.84 15.50 -26.04
N LEU A 148 -18.08 15.94 -26.30
CA LEU A 148 -18.51 17.30 -25.93
C LEU A 148 -18.48 17.51 -24.41
N ARG A 149 -18.91 16.51 -23.61
CA ARG A 149 -18.78 16.57 -22.14
C ARG A 149 -17.33 16.70 -21.70
N ALA A 150 -16.39 15.98 -22.33
CA ALA A 150 -14.96 16.07 -22.02
C ALA A 150 -14.39 17.45 -22.41
N VAL A 151 -14.79 18.00 -23.55
CA VAL A 151 -14.41 19.36 -24.00
C VAL A 151 -14.90 20.42 -23.00
N LEU A 152 -16.17 20.35 -22.57
CA LEU A 152 -16.71 21.29 -21.57
C LEU A 152 -15.98 21.19 -20.24
N LYS A 153 -15.65 19.97 -19.77
CA LYS A 153 -14.84 19.78 -18.57
C LYS A 153 -13.43 20.36 -18.74
N ALA A 154 -12.80 20.16 -19.90
CA ALA A 154 -11.45 20.70 -20.15
C ALA A 154 -11.43 22.23 -20.05
N ARG A 155 -12.42 22.91 -20.64
CA ARG A 155 -12.55 24.36 -20.61
C ARG A 155 -12.59 24.92 -19.19
N ASP A 156 -13.24 24.17 -18.27
CA ASP A 156 -13.43 24.62 -16.90
C ASP A 156 -12.23 24.33 -15.98
N LEU A 157 -11.14 23.71 -16.51
CA LEU A 157 -9.92 23.36 -15.76
C LEU A 157 -8.83 24.44 -15.84
N VAL A 158 -9.19 25.72 -15.80
CA VAL A 158 -8.24 26.84 -15.73
C VAL A 158 -8.34 27.51 -14.37
N GLY A 159 -7.20 27.78 -13.73
CA GLY A 159 -7.13 28.41 -12.42
C GLY A 159 -6.58 27.50 -11.33
N SER A 160 -6.98 27.74 -10.09
CA SER A 160 -6.52 27.01 -8.92
C SER A 160 -7.66 26.17 -8.34
N PHE A 161 -7.38 24.92 -8.04
CA PHE A 161 -8.36 23.93 -7.56
C PHE A 161 -7.87 23.31 -6.26
N ASP A 162 -8.63 23.44 -5.21
CA ASP A 162 -8.35 22.80 -3.94
C ASP A 162 -8.85 21.35 -3.94
N LYS A 163 -7.94 20.44 -3.70
CA LYS A 163 -8.19 19.01 -3.62
C LYS A 163 -7.93 18.52 -2.20
N PRO A 164 -8.82 17.69 -1.62
CA PRO A 164 -8.56 17.11 -0.31
C PRO A 164 -7.24 16.32 -0.29
N LYS A 165 -6.44 16.52 0.74
CA LYS A 165 -5.31 15.64 1.03
C LYS A 165 -5.86 14.40 1.74
N TYR A 166 -6.25 13.40 0.98
CA TYR A 166 -6.98 12.21 1.46
C TYR A 166 -6.23 11.35 2.46
N VAL A 167 -4.89 11.36 2.42
CA VAL A 167 -4.06 10.44 3.22
C VAL A 167 -3.02 11.22 4.01
N ASN A 168 -3.02 11.00 5.32
CA ASN A 168 -1.94 11.40 6.21
C ASN A 168 -0.90 10.27 6.29
N PHE A 169 0.38 10.63 6.33
CA PHE A 169 1.46 9.66 6.39
C PHE A 169 2.46 9.99 7.51
N THR A 170 2.79 8.97 8.32
CA THR A 170 3.77 9.03 9.40
C THR A 170 4.93 8.10 9.08
N ALA A 171 6.05 8.66 8.63
CA ALA A 171 7.21 7.90 8.16
C ALA A 171 7.83 7.00 9.24
N ASP A 172 7.91 7.47 10.48
CA ASP A 172 8.59 6.80 11.61
C ASP A 172 8.03 5.40 11.93
N ILE A 173 6.73 5.18 11.67
CA ILE A 173 6.08 3.90 11.90
C ILE A 173 5.89 3.07 10.63
N CYS A 174 6.41 3.54 9.48
CA CYS A 174 6.39 2.78 8.24
C CYS A 174 7.37 1.60 8.33
N VAL A 175 6.95 0.47 7.80
CA VAL A 175 7.73 -0.78 7.82
C VAL A 175 8.05 -1.25 6.40
N HIS A 176 8.25 -0.29 5.49
CA HIS A 176 8.54 -0.57 4.08
C HIS A 176 9.91 -1.24 3.92
N SER A 177 10.94 -0.66 4.50
CA SER A 177 12.30 -1.15 4.38
C SER A 177 13.09 -0.91 5.68
N ARG A 178 14.16 -1.66 5.89
CA ARG A 178 15.21 -1.43 6.90
C ARG A 178 16.52 -2.05 6.43
N SER A 179 17.63 -1.32 6.59
CA SER A 179 18.97 -1.84 6.25
C SER A 179 19.04 -2.42 4.82
N LYS A 180 18.40 -1.78 3.85
CA LYS A 180 18.31 -2.21 2.45
C LYS A 180 17.52 -3.52 2.24
N GLN A 181 16.80 -4.00 3.23
CA GLN A 181 15.87 -5.12 3.09
C GLN A 181 14.45 -4.58 2.91
N THR A 182 13.78 -5.00 1.86
CA THR A 182 12.37 -4.64 1.62
C THR A 182 11.47 -5.56 2.44
N GLY A 183 10.54 -4.95 3.17
CA GLY A 183 9.52 -5.63 3.95
C GLY A 183 8.13 -5.42 3.36
N CYS A 184 7.35 -4.50 3.93
CA CYS A 184 5.97 -4.23 3.51
C CYS A 184 5.91 -3.37 2.23
N HIS A 185 5.15 -3.83 1.22
CA HIS A 185 4.88 -3.09 -0.02
C HIS A 185 3.39 -2.96 -0.34
N ARG A 186 2.49 -3.36 0.58
CA ARG A 186 1.03 -3.45 0.38
C ARG A 186 0.39 -2.20 -0.21
N CYS A 187 0.74 -1.02 0.29
CA CYS A 187 0.18 0.24 -0.19
C CYS A 187 0.68 0.62 -1.59
N ILE A 188 1.89 0.20 -1.97
CA ILE A 188 2.46 0.42 -3.30
C ILE A 188 1.70 -0.43 -4.32
N ASP A 189 1.56 -1.73 -4.03
CA ASP A 189 0.94 -2.71 -4.94
C ASP A 189 -0.54 -2.41 -5.23
N LEU A 190 -1.24 -1.84 -4.24
CA LEU A 190 -2.67 -1.57 -4.33
C LEU A 190 -2.99 -0.13 -4.76
N CYS A 191 -1.99 0.74 -4.97
CA CYS A 191 -2.26 2.12 -5.36
C CYS A 191 -2.66 2.22 -6.84
N PRO A 192 -3.93 2.47 -7.17
CA PRO A 192 -4.40 2.43 -8.55
C PRO A 192 -3.86 3.58 -9.39
N THR A 193 -3.53 4.72 -8.76
CA THR A 193 -3.01 5.91 -9.45
C THR A 193 -1.49 5.98 -9.51
N GLY A 194 -0.77 5.05 -8.85
CA GLY A 194 0.69 5.11 -8.73
C GLY A 194 1.20 6.30 -7.90
N ALA A 195 0.38 6.83 -7.01
CA ALA A 195 0.75 7.95 -6.13
C ALA A 195 1.76 7.57 -5.05
N ILE A 196 2.04 6.28 -4.84
CA ILE A 196 2.90 5.78 -3.76
C ILE A 196 4.17 5.19 -4.36
N THR A 197 5.31 5.69 -3.92
CA THR A 197 6.64 5.22 -4.37
C THR A 197 7.55 4.93 -3.18
N PRO A 198 8.52 3.99 -3.32
CA PRO A 198 9.57 3.81 -2.33
C PRO A 198 10.40 5.09 -2.11
N ASP A 199 10.75 5.35 -0.85
CA ASP A 199 11.61 6.47 -0.44
C ASP A 199 12.49 6.05 0.75
N GLY A 200 13.55 5.31 0.47
CA GLY A 200 14.45 4.75 1.48
C GLY A 200 13.75 3.70 2.37
N ASP A 201 13.74 3.92 3.67
CA ASP A 201 13.12 3.00 4.63
C ASP A 201 11.59 3.13 4.74
N HIS A 202 11.02 4.12 4.10
CA HIS A 202 9.56 4.37 4.06
C HIS A 202 9.06 4.57 2.63
N VAL A 203 7.79 4.87 2.46
CA VAL A 203 7.19 5.26 1.19
C VAL A 203 6.95 6.76 1.17
N LYS A 204 6.86 7.32 -0.04
CA LYS A 204 6.37 8.69 -0.27
C LYS A 204 5.01 8.62 -0.94
N ILE A 205 4.06 9.43 -0.47
CA ILE A 205 2.72 9.55 -1.05
C ILE A 205 2.60 10.93 -1.69
N ASN A 206 2.38 10.95 -3.01
CA ASN A 206 2.11 12.18 -3.75
C ASN A 206 0.63 12.52 -3.63
N ALA A 207 0.32 13.61 -2.91
CA ALA A 207 -1.05 14.01 -2.62
C ALA A 207 -1.79 14.55 -3.85
N GLU A 208 -1.06 15.17 -4.78
CA GLU A 208 -1.58 15.73 -6.02
C GLU A 208 -2.04 14.60 -6.98
N VAL A 209 -1.30 13.49 -7.00
CA VAL A 209 -1.61 12.29 -7.81
C VAL A 209 -2.64 11.37 -7.13
N CYS A 210 -2.76 11.45 -5.80
CA CYS A 210 -3.63 10.56 -5.03
C CYS A 210 -5.11 10.74 -5.43
N GLY A 211 -5.77 9.66 -5.86
CA GLY A 211 -7.19 9.66 -6.25
C GLY A 211 -8.18 9.50 -5.09
N GLY A 212 -7.72 9.38 -3.85
CA GLY A 212 -8.59 9.33 -2.67
C GLY A 212 -9.28 7.99 -2.40
N CYS A 213 -8.92 6.90 -3.09
CA CYS A 213 -9.59 5.60 -2.93
C CYS A 213 -9.47 4.95 -1.54
N GLY A 214 -8.48 5.34 -0.72
CA GLY A 214 -8.33 4.88 0.67
C GLY A 214 -7.73 3.48 0.87
N LEU A 215 -7.51 2.69 -0.18
CA LEU A 215 -6.95 1.32 -0.09
C LEU A 215 -5.64 1.27 0.72
N CYS A 216 -4.72 2.21 0.48
CA CYS A 216 -3.44 2.25 1.19
C CYS A 216 -3.60 2.41 2.70
N ALA A 217 -4.59 3.19 3.15
CA ALA A 217 -4.93 3.32 4.55
C ALA A 217 -5.60 2.05 5.08
N ALA A 218 -6.52 1.44 4.33
CA ALA A 218 -7.22 0.21 4.72
C ALA A 218 -6.27 -0.97 4.95
N VAL A 219 -5.20 -1.10 4.17
CA VAL A 219 -4.25 -2.22 4.26
C VAL A 219 -2.99 -1.94 5.10
N CYS A 220 -2.76 -0.69 5.53
CA CYS A 220 -1.55 -0.34 6.26
C CYS A 220 -1.49 -1.05 7.62
N PRO A 221 -0.51 -1.93 7.89
CA PRO A 221 -0.50 -2.76 9.09
C PRO A 221 -0.12 -1.96 10.34
N THR A 222 0.55 -0.83 10.19
CA THR A 222 0.98 0.03 11.30
C THR A 222 0.11 1.28 11.45
N GLY A 223 -0.69 1.61 10.44
CA GLY A 223 -1.40 2.88 10.37
C GLY A 223 -0.49 4.06 9.98
N ALA A 224 0.68 3.81 9.39
CA ALA A 224 1.55 4.84 8.83
C ALA A 224 0.83 5.65 7.75
N ALA A 225 0.12 4.99 6.86
CA ALA A 225 -0.88 5.62 6.00
C ALA A 225 -2.23 5.56 6.70
N SER A 226 -2.87 6.71 6.89
CA SER A 226 -4.18 6.84 7.51
C SER A 226 -5.08 7.76 6.70
N TYR A 227 -6.35 7.41 6.57
CA TYR A 227 -7.31 8.21 5.80
C TYR A 227 -7.74 9.43 6.59
N ALA A 228 -7.92 10.56 5.91
CA ALA A 228 -8.23 11.84 6.54
C ALA A 228 -9.69 12.27 6.38
N LEU A 229 -10.48 11.61 5.51
CA LEU A 229 -11.81 12.06 5.12
C LEU A 229 -12.89 10.95 5.20
N PRO A 230 -13.48 10.67 6.39
CA PRO A 230 -13.05 11.11 7.71
C PRO A 230 -11.89 10.26 8.26
N PRO A 231 -11.20 10.71 9.32
CA PRO A 231 -10.26 9.87 10.07
C PRO A 231 -10.95 8.65 10.70
N ALA A 232 -10.16 7.59 10.93
CA ALA A 232 -10.68 6.31 11.41
C ALA A 232 -11.40 6.41 12.76
N ASP A 233 -10.92 7.21 13.70
CA ASP A 233 -11.56 7.42 15.01
C ASP A 233 -12.93 8.08 14.86
N THR A 234 -13.05 9.11 14.03
CA THR A 234 -14.32 9.77 13.71
C THR A 234 -15.30 8.81 13.05
N LEU A 235 -14.84 7.99 12.11
CA LEU A 235 -15.66 6.96 11.47
C LEU A 235 -16.20 5.97 12.53
N LEU A 236 -15.34 5.51 13.44
CA LEU A 236 -15.74 4.60 14.51
C LEU A 236 -16.70 5.25 15.52
N HIS A 237 -16.53 6.54 15.83
CA HIS A 237 -17.47 7.27 16.70
C HIS A 237 -18.87 7.37 16.05
N LYS A 238 -18.92 7.68 14.75
CA LYS A 238 -20.17 7.72 13.99
C LYS A 238 -20.88 6.35 13.94
N LEU A 239 -20.12 5.28 13.70
CA LEU A 239 -20.64 3.90 13.74
C LEU A 239 -21.19 3.53 15.12
N ARG A 240 -20.43 3.88 16.16
CA ARG A 240 -20.86 3.65 17.55
C ARG A 240 -22.18 4.37 17.85
N ALA A 241 -22.25 5.67 17.58
CA ALA A 241 -23.45 6.47 17.81
C ALA A 241 -24.66 5.89 17.06
N MET A 242 -24.49 5.53 15.79
CA MET A 242 -25.55 4.96 14.97
C MET A 242 -26.06 3.63 15.52
N LEU A 243 -25.17 2.67 15.77
CA LEU A 243 -25.54 1.31 16.13
C LEU A 243 -26.12 1.21 17.53
N LEU A 244 -25.55 1.91 18.52
CA LEU A 244 -26.07 1.91 19.88
C LEU A 244 -27.43 2.61 19.94
N THR A 245 -27.61 3.77 19.33
CA THR A 245 -28.90 4.47 19.28
C THR A 245 -29.97 3.66 18.53
N TYR A 246 -29.60 2.94 17.45
CA TYR A 246 -30.53 2.05 16.76
C TYR A 246 -31.08 0.97 17.70
N ARG A 247 -30.20 0.36 18.48
CA ARG A 247 -30.58 -0.67 19.44
C ARG A 247 -31.39 -0.11 20.63
N GLU A 248 -31.01 1.04 21.17
CA GLU A 248 -31.75 1.74 22.24
C GLU A 248 -33.17 2.08 21.78
N ALA A 249 -33.37 2.40 20.52
CA ALA A 249 -34.69 2.62 19.91
C ALA A 249 -35.47 1.33 19.59
N GLY A 250 -34.99 0.15 20.06
CA GLY A 250 -35.67 -1.15 19.86
C GLY A 250 -35.32 -1.84 18.52
N GLY A 251 -34.33 -1.34 17.76
CA GLY A 251 -33.90 -1.98 16.53
C GLY A 251 -33.13 -3.27 16.77
N ALA A 252 -33.26 -4.24 15.86
CA ALA A 252 -32.60 -5.54 15.91
C ALA A 252 -31.95 -5.86 14.57
N ASN A 253 -30.93 -6.72 14.60
CA ASN A 253 -30.24 -7.24 13.40
C ASN A 253 -29.82 -6.16 12.39
N ALA A 254 -29.16 -5.10 12.89
CA ALA A 254 -28.72 -3.99 12.09
C ALA A 254 -27.77 -4.43 10.96
N ILE A 255 -28.02 -4.01 9.76
CA ILE A 255 -27.13 -4.16 8.60
C ILE A 255 -26.52 -2.80 8.30
N VAL A 256 -25.21 -2.66 8.41
CA VAL A 256 -24.52 -1.43 8.00
C VAL A 256 -24.28 -1.49 6.50
N LEU A 257 -24.83 -0.53 5.75
CA LEU A 257 -24.61 -0.35 4.32
C LEU A 257 -23.64 0.81 4.11
N PHE A 258 -22.34 0.49 3.93
CA PHE A 258 -21.35 1.50 3.53
C PHE A 258 -21.55 1.87 2.06
N HIS A 259 -21.60 3.14 1.76
CA HIS A 259 -21.76 3.68 0.42
C HIS A 259 -20.99 4.99 0.23
N ASP A 260 -20.60 5.31 -1.01
CA ASP A 260 -19.99 6.60 -1.34
C ASP A 260 -21.03 7.73 -1.48
N ASP A 261 -20.54 8.97 -1.42
CA ASP A 261 -21.38 10.17 -1.48
C ASP A 261 -21.94 10.45 -2.89
N GLN A 262 -21.35 9.89 -3.94
CA GLN A 262 -21.75 10.15 -5.32
C GLN A 262 -22.72 9.09 -5.84
N HIS A 263 -22.22 7.87 -6.07
CA HIS A 263 -22.98 6.76 -6.62
C HIS A 263 -23.97 6.19 -5.60
N GLY A 264 -23.48 5.81 -4.42
CA GLY A 264 -24.29 5.14 -3.42
C GLY A 264 -25.40 6.02 -2.87
N THR A 265 -25.13 7.29 -2.61
CA THR A 265 -26.16 8.25 -2.16
C THR A 265 -27.23 8.43 -3.23
N ALA A 266 -26.86 8.61 -4.50
CA ALA A 266 -27.82 8.77 -5.60
C ALA A 266 -28.70 7.53 -5.79
N LEU A 267 -28.10 6.33 -5.65
CA LEU A 267 -28.82 5.06 -5.80
C LEU A 267 -29.83 4.85 -4.66
N ILE A 268 -29.43 5.13 -3.42
CA ILE A 268 -30.32 5.05 -2.25
C ILE A 268 -31.45 6.09 -2.34
N ASP A 269 -31.15 7.30 -2.81
CA ASP A 269 -32.16 8.35 -3.01
C ASP A 269 -33.15 7.96 -4.11
N ALA A 270 -32.69 7.38 -5.21
CA ALA A 270 -33.55 6.85 -6.26
C ALA A 270 -34.48 5.74 -5.74
N LEU A 271 -33.94 4.81 -4.95
CA LEU A 271 -34.72 3.76 -4.31
C LEU A 271 -35.77 4.32 -3.33
N ALA A 272 -35.43 5.37 -2.58
CA ALA A 272 -36.37 6.01 -1.66
C ALA A 272 -37.48 6.79 -2.36
N ARG A 273 -37.20 7.38 -3.53
CA ARG A 273 -38.17 8.18 -4.30
C ARG A 273 -39.09 7.35 -5.20
N HIS A 274 -38.55 6.27 -5.75
CA HIS A 274 -39.23 5.51 -6.82
C HIS A 274 -39.55 4.08 -6.42
N GLY A 275 -39.07 3.60 -5.28
CA GLY A 275 -39.28 2.28 -4.71
C GLY A 275 -39.79 2.32 -3.27
N ASP A 276 -39.66 1.20 -2.56
CA ASP A 276 -40.07 1.08 -1.15
C ASP A 276 -39.04 1.57 -0.13
N GLY A 277 -37.94 2.15 -0.59
CA GLY A 277 -36.81 2.54 0.25
C GLY A 277 -36.01 1.37 0.81
N LEU A 278 -35.10 1.66 1.73
CA LEU A 278 -34.27 0.66 2.39
C LEU A 278 -35.09 -0.14 3.44
N PRO A 279 -34.84 -1.44 3.61
CA PRO A 279 -35.36 -2.20 4.75
C PRO A 279 -35.05 -1.53 6.07
N ALA A 280 -35.97 -1.59 7.05
CA ALA A 280 -35.87 -0.84 8.30
C ALA A 280 -34.64 -1.17 9.17
N ASN A 281 -34.04 -2.34 8.97
CA ASN A 281 -32.82 -2.77 9.64
C ASN A 281 -31.53 -2.45 8.86
N VAL A 282 -31.62 -1.87 7.68
CA VAL A 282 -30.49 -1.42 6.88
C VAL A 282 -30.18 0.04 7.22
N LEU A 283 -28.97 0.26 7.75
CA LEU A 283 -28.50 1.57 8.17
C LEU A 283 -27.46 2.07 7.15
N PRO A 284 -27.84 3.04 6.29
CA PRO A 284 -26.89 3.62 5.34
C PRO A 284 -25.84 4.43 6.08
N PHE A 285 -24.58 4.26 5.68
CA PHE A 285 -23.44 4.95 6.25
C PHE A 285 -22.55 5.49 5.11
N ALA A 286 -22.65 6.80 4.90
CA ALA A 286 -21.91 7.48 3.86
C ALA A 286 -20.42 7.63 4.24
N VAL A 287 -19.55 7.35 3.27
CA VAL A 287 -18.11 7.54 3.34
C VAL A 287 -17.63 8.17 2.03
N ASN A 288 -16.43 8.78 2.03
CA ASN A 288 -15.89 9.36 0.79
C ASN A 288 -15.67 8.28 -0.28
N GLU A 289 -15.07 7.15 0.10
CA GLU A 289 -14.87 5.98 -0.76
C GLU A 289 -15.04 4.69 0.04
N VAL A 290 -15.75 3.72 -0.50
CA VAL A 290 -16.05 2.47 0.20
C VAL A 290 -14.78 1.64 0.46
N THR A 291 -13.80 1.72 -0.41
CA THR A 291 -12.52 1.01 -0.30
C THR A 291 -11.59 1.53 0.81
N GLN A 292 -11.95 2.64 1.49
CA GLN A 292 -11.27 3.09 2.71
C GLN A 292 -11.59 2.24 3.94
N ILE A 293 -12.66 1.43 3.87
CA ILE A 293 -13.13 0.63 5.01
C ILE A 293 -12.13 -0.48 5.31
N GLY A 294 -11.54 -0.43 6.51
CA GLY A 294 -10.58 -1.40 6.99
C GLY A 294 -11.16 -2.34 8.06
N LEU A 295 -10.34 -3.30 8.47
CA LEU A 295 -10.73 -4.29 9.49
C LEU A 295 -11.17 -3.66 10.83
N GLU A 296 -10.65 -2.48 11.18
CA GLU A 296 -11.04 -1.77 12.41
C GLU A 296 -12.50 -1.32 12.38
N ALA A 297 -12.97 -0.83 11.23
CA ALA A 297 -14.36 -0.42 11.06
C ALA A 297 -15.30 -1.63 11.08
N VAL A 298 -14.88 -2.73 10.44
CA VAL A 298 -15.63 -3.99 10.44
C VAL A 298 -15.73 -4.57 11.85
N ALA A 299 -14.61 -4.72 12.55
CA ALA A 299 -14.57 -5.28 13.91
C ALA A 299 -15.39 -4.44 14.90
N ALA A 300 -15.27 -3.11 14.82
CA ALA A 300 -16.03 -2.19 15.66
C ALA A 300 -17.54 -2.26 15.36
N SER A 301 -17.94 -2.33 14.09
CA SER A 301 -19.37 -2.46 13.72
C SER A 301 -20.01 -3.70 14.34
N PHE A 302 -19.34 -4.86 14.23
CA PHE A 302 -19.84 -6.09 14.88
C PHE A 302 -19.83 -6.00 16.39
N ALA A 303 -18.79 -5.42 16.99
CA ALA A 303 -18.72 -5.21 18.43
C ALA A 303 -19.86 -4.29 18.93
N TYR A 304 -20.23 -3.27 18.17
CA TYR A 304 -21.37 -2.37 18.49
C TYR A 304 -22.74 -2.96 18.14
N GLY A 305 -22.80 -4.19 17.63
CA GLY A 305 -24.07 -4.91 17.44
C GLY A 305 -24.59 -4.93 16.01
N ALA A 306 -23.77 -4.68 14.99
CA ALA A 306 -24.14 -4.99 13.62
C ALA A 306 -24.31 -6.51 13.43
N ALA A 307 -25.31 -6.90 12.67
CA ALA A 307 -25.55 -8.28 12.28
C ALA A 307 -24.83 -8.63 10.98
N ALA A 308 -24.74 -7.68 10.08
CA ALA A 308 -24.03 -7.81 8.79
C ALA A 308 -23.51 -6.46 8.31
N ILE A 309 -22.59 -6.50 7.36
CA ILE A 309 -22.03 -5.34 6.66
C ILE A 309 -22.16 -5.56 5.18
N ARG A 310 -22.62 -4.54 4.46
CA ARG A 310 -22.67 -4.50 3.01
C ARG A 310 -21.89 -3.29 2.49
N LEU A 311 -21.14 -3.50 1.43
CA LEU A 311 -20.29 -2.50 0.79
C LEU A 311 -20.85 -2.23 -0.60
N LEU A 312 -21.56 -1.11 -0.77
CA LEU A 312 -22.20 -0.76 -2.03
C LEU A 312 -21.18 -0.16 -2.99
N LEU A 313 -21.01 -0.80 -4.12
CA LEU A 313 -20.04 -0.44 -5.16
C LEU A 313 -20.76 -0.25 -6.50
N ARG A 314 -20.13 0.53 -7.38
CA ARG A 314 -20.57 0.66 -8.77
C ARG A 314 -20.48 -0.70 -9.48
N ALA A 315 -21.40 -0.98 -10.41
CA ALA A 315 -21.36 -2.18 -11.27
C ALA A 315 -20.03 -2.25 -12.06
N LYS A 316 -19.46 -1.09 -12.40
CA LYS A 316 -18.13 -0.98 -13.00
C LYS A 316 -17.23 -0.14 -12.09
N PRO A 317 -16.39 -0.77 -11.26
CA PRO A 317 -15.49 -0.07 -10.37
C PRO A 317 -14.49 0.83 -11.12
N LEU A 318 -14.11 1.96 -10.51
CA LEU A 318 -13.14 2.91 -11.09
C LEU A 318 -11.69 2.42 -10.99
N HIS A 319 -11.42 1.39 -10.18
CA HIS A 319 -10.10 0.80 -9.96
C HIS A 319 -10.21 -0.66 -9.48
N ASP A 320 -9.09 -1.35 -9.37
CA ASP A 320 -9.02 -2.72 -8.87
C ASP A 320 -9.51 -2.84 -7.41
N LEU A 321 -10.33 -3.84 -7.14
CA LEU A 321 -10.94 -4.15 -5.85
C LEU A 321 -10.24 -5.29 -5.09
N THR A 322 -9.10 -5.77 -5.56
CA THR A 322 -8.37 -6.90 -4.93
C THR A 322 -8.11 -6.66 -3.44
N GLY A 323 -7.70 -5.45 -3.05
CA GLY A 323 -7.48 -5.11 -1.64
C GLY A 323 -8.76 -5.16 -0.79
N LEU A 324 -9.90 -4.73 -1.34
CA LEU A 324 -11.19 -4.81 -0.68
C LEU A 324 -11.65 -6.27 -0.54
N SER A 325 -11.50 -7.07 -1.58
CA SER A 325 -11.85 -8.51 -1.56
C SER A 325 -11.03 -9.27 -0.52
N GLN A 326 -9.73 -8.99 -0.40
CA GLN A 326 -8.87 -9.54 0.65
C GLN A 326 -9.33 -9.12 2.06
N MET A 327 -9.71 -7.86 2.24
CA MET A 327 -10.26 -7.37 3.51
C MET A 327 -11.57 -8.08 3.87
N ILE A 328 -12.49 -8.26 2.92
CA ILE A 328 -13.76 -8.99 3.12
C ILE A 328 -13.49 -10.44 3.53
N ALA A 329 -12.57 -11.13 2.85
CA ALA A 329 -12.20 -12.51 3.17
C ALA A 329 -11.64 -12.62 4.59
N MET A 330 -10.71 -11.75 4.97
CA MET A 330 -10.18 -11.67 6.34
C MET A 330 -11.26 -11.40 7.38
N ALA A 331 -12.13 -10.42 7.10
CA ALA A 331 -13.23 -10.06 8.00
C ALA A 331 -14.16 -11.25 8.24
N ASN A 332 -14.59 -11.96 7.19
CA ASN A 332 -15.45 -13.14 7.32
C ASN A 332 -14.73 -14.28 8.07
N THR A 333 -13.43 -14.48 7.86
CA THR A 333 -12.64 -15.46 8.63
C THR A 333 -12.66 -15.13 10.13
N ILE A 334 -12.45 -13.87 10.48
CA ILE A 334 -12.45 -13.40 11.88
C ILE A 334 -13.83 -13.60 12.52
N VAL A 335 -14.88 -13.10 11.90
CA VAL A 335 -16.23 -13.15 12.49
C VAL A 335 -16.76 -14.57 12.58
N THR A 336 -16.41 -15.45 11.63
CA THR A 336 -16.73 -16.88 11.68
C THR A 336 -16.02 -17.56 12.86
N GLY A 337 -14.72 -17.28 13.05
CA GLY A 337 -13.95 -17.80 14.19
C GLY A 337 -14.44 -17.31 15.55
N LEU A 338 -15.22 -16.23 15.57
CA LEU A 338 -15.90 -15.70 16.76
C LEU A 338 -17.34 -16.19 16.92
N GLY A 339 -17.78 -17.14 16.10
CA GLY A 339 -19.11 -17.75 16.20
C GLY A 339 -20.23 -16.98 15.49
N LEU A 340 -19.88 -15.96 14.70
CA LEU A 340 -20.84 -15.26 13.84
C LEU A 340 -20.84 -15.92 12.45
N SER A 341 -21.53 -17.04 12.32
CA SER A 341 -21.60 -17.85 11.11
C SER A 341 -22.28 -17.14 9.92
N GLY A 342 -22.01 -17.62 8.70
CA GLY A 342 -22.54 -17.08 7.46
C GLY A 342 -21.69 -15.96 6.85
N GLN A 343 -22.06 -15.51 5.66
CA GLN A 343 -21.38 -14.39 4.95
C GLN A 343 -21.82 -13.06 5.55
N ARG A 344 -21.12 -12.60 6.56
CA ARG A 344 -21.46 -11.38 7.32
C ARG A 344 -21.02 -10.10 6.62
N VAL A 345 -19.95 -10.16 5.83
CA VAL A 345 -19.40 -9.02 5.10
C VAL A 345 -19.39 -9.36 3.61
N SER A 346 -20.03 -8.55 2.78
CA SER A 346 -20.00 -8.71 1.31
C SER A 346 -20.12 -7.39 0.59
N ALA A 347 -19.66 -7.35 -0.67
CA ALA A 347 -19.91 -6.27 -1.60
C ALA A 347 -21.25 -6.47 -2.30
N ILE A 348 -21.86 -5.36 -2.74
CA ILE A 348 -23.00 -5.29 -3.65
C ILE A 348 -22.54 -4.39 -4.80
N GLU A 349 -22.42 -4.97 -5.99
CA GLU A 349 -21.95 -4.27 -7.19
C GLU A 349 -23.16 -4.02 -8.11
N THR A 350 -23.71 -2.80 -8.10
CA THR A 350 -24.88 -2.46 -8.92
C THR A 350 -24.99 -0.96 -9.13
N ASP A 351 -25.52 -0.57 -10.30
CA ASP A 351 -25.96 0.80 -10.63
C ASP A 351 -27.49 0.87 -10.73
N ASP A 352 -28.20 -0.23 -10.39
CA ASP A 352 -29.65 -0.35 -10.48
C ASP A 352 -30.27 -0.36 -9.06
N PRO A 353 -31.16 0.59 -8.74
CA PRO A 353 -31.84 0.66 -7.44
C PRO A 353 -32.74 -0.56 -7.15
N ASP A 354 -33.36 -1.17 -8.18
CA ASP A 354 -34.23 -2.33 -7.98
C ASP A 354 -33.41 -3.57 -7.61
N VAL A 355 -32.25 -3.77 -8.25
CA VAL A 355 -31.29 -4.82 -7.88
C VAL A 355 -30.77 -4.62 -6.46
N LEU A 356 -30.45 -3.37 -6.08
CA LEU A 356 -30.05 -3.06 -4.70
C LEU A 356 -31.15 -3.46 -3.71
N ALA A 357 -32.41 -3.11 -3.99
CA ALA A 357 -33.56 -3.44 -3.15
C ALA A 357 -33.75 -4.95 -3.00
N GLU A 358 -33.67 -5.69 -4.11
CA GLU A 358 -33.80 -7.15 -4.13
C GLU A 358 -32.72 -7.82 -3.28
N VAL A 359 -31.45 -7.46 -3.50
CA VAL A 359 -30.32 -8.01 -2.73
C VAL A 359 -30.45 -7.70 -1.24
N LEU A 360 -30.85 -6.48 -0.87
CA LEU A 360 -30.99 -6.12 0.55
C LEU A 360 -32.16 -6.83 1.23
N ARG A 361 -33.27 -7.09 0.52
CA ARG A 361 -34.42 -7.85 1.06
C ARG A 361 -34.14 -9.34 1.16
N ALA A 362 -33.27 -9.88 0.28
CA ALA A 362 -32.87 -11.28 0.31
C ALA A 362 -31.88 -11.63 1.42
N ILE A 363 -31.37 -10.64 2.18
CA ILE A 363 -30.45 -10.90 3.28
C ILE A 363 -31.22 -11.61 4.41
N GLU A 364 -30.86 -12.86 4.66
CA GLU A 364 -31.43 -13.60 5.77
C GLU A 364 -31.08 -12.94 7.12
N PRO A 365 -32.05 -12.83 8.04
CA PRO A 365 -31.79 -12.30 9.37
C PRO A 365 -30.75 -13.16 10.10
N ALA A 366 -29.65 -12.56 10.46
CA ALA A 366 -28.61 -13.22 11.21
C ALA A 366 -28.47 -12.53 12.57
N PRO A 367 -28.29 -13.27 13.69
CA PRO A 367 -28.21 -12.67 15.00
C PRO A 367 -26.93 -11.84 15.14
N ALA A 368 -27.06 -10.64 15.70
CA ALA A 368 -25.96 -9.84 16.18
C ALA A 368 -25.47 -10.34 17.55
N VAL A 369 -24.41 -9.73 18.08
CA VAL A 369 -23.98 -9.97 19.45
C VAL A 369 -25.10 -9.59 20.44
N GLN A 370 -25.30 -10.41 21.48
CA GLN A 370 -26.41 -10.21 22.42
C GLN A 370 -26.27 -8.91 23.24
N ILE A 371 -25.06 -8.64 23.70
CA ILE A 371 -24.74 -7.45 24.49
C ILE A 371 -23.63 -6.71 23.72
N PRO A 372 -23.95 -5.60 23.01
CA PRO A 372 -22.93 -4.85 22.30
C PRO A 372 -21.92 -4.20 23.23
N ALA A 373 -20.70 -4.06 22.74
CA ALA A 373 -19.69 -3.24 23.38
C ALA A 373 -20.06 -1.75 23.27
N THR A 374 -19.66 -0.96 24.26
CA THR A 374 -19.97 0.47 24.34
C THR A 374 -18.74 1.36 24.39
N PHE A 375 -17.56 0.80 24.14
CA PHE A 375 -16.29 1.51 24.21
C PHE A 375 -16.25 2.72 23.27
N LYS A 376 -15.49 3.72 23.63
CA LYS A 376 -15.13 4.85 22.77
C LYS A 376 -13.69 4.68 22.32
N THR A 377 -13.46 4.74 21.02
CA THR A 377 -12.13 4.58 20.43
C THR A 377 -11.32 5.87 20.54
N VAL A 378 -10.06 5.75 20.95
CA VAL A 378 -9.08 6.84 20.94
C VAL A 378 -7.73 6.24 20.57
N GLY A 379 -6.98 6.89 19.70
CA GLY A 379 -5.63 6.49 19.35
C GLY A 379 -5.38 6.26 17.85
N LYS A 380 -4.24 5.65 17.56
CA LYS A 380 -3.83 5.37 16.17
C LYS A 380 -4.58 4.16 15.61
N ARG A 381 -4.73 4.09 14.30
CA ARG A 381 -5.50 3.06 13.59
C ARG A 381 -5.20 1.61 14.03
N ARG A 382 -3.93 1.24 14.24
CA ARG A 382 -3.59 -0.11 14.70
C ARG A 382 -4.11 -0.40 16.13
N ASP A 383 -4.06 0.58 17.01
CA ASP A 383 -4.59 0.44 18.36
C ASP A 383 -6.11 0.31 18.33
N LEU A 384 -6.77 1.10 17.46
CA LEU A 384 -8.22 1.00 17.21
C LEU A 384 -8.60 -0.40 16.72
N LEU A 385 -7.86 -0.96 15.75
CA LEU A 385 -8.09 -2.33 15.26
C LEU A 385 -7.95 -3.37 16.38
N ARG A 386 -6.85 -3.32 17.12
CA ARG A 386 -6.58 -4.29 18.19
C ARG A 386 -7.65 -4.22 19.29
N PHE A 387 -8.01 -3.00 19.68
CA PHE A 387 -9.02 -2.78 20.68
C PHE A 387 -10.41 -3.25 20.21
N ALA A 388 -10.81 -2.90 18.99
CA ALA A 388 -12.07 -3.35 18.40
C ALA A 388 -12.16 -4.88 18.31
N LEU A 389 -11.08 -5.55 17.88
CA LEU A 389 -11.02 -7.02 17.83
C LEU A 389 -11.12 -7.64 19.22
N HIS A 390 -10.46 -7.07 20.22
CA HIS A 390 -10.54 -7.56 21.61
C HIS A 390 -11.94 -7.41 22.19
N GLU A 391 -12.56 -6.27 21.98
CA GLU A 391 -13.93 -6.03 22.43
C GLU A 391 -14.94 -6.91 21.68
N LEU A 392 -14.74 -7.12 20.38
CA LEU A 392 -15.55 -8.06 19.59
C LEU A 392 -15.42 -9.50 20.14
N HIS A 393 -14.20 -9.95 20.43
CA HIS A 393 -13.97 -11.27 21.05
C HIS A 393 -14.69 -11.41 22.40
N ARG A 394 -14.66 -10.36 23.22
CA ARG A 394 -15.31 -10.35 24.54
C ARG A 394 -16.83 -10.50 24.46
N VAL A 395 -17.47 -9.95 23.44
CA VAL A 395 -18.95 -9.98 23.28
C VAL A 395 -19.42 -11.04 22.29
N ALA A 396 -18.52 -11.76 21.65
CA ALA A 396 -18.83 -12.77 20.65
C ALA A 396 -19.55 -13.99 21.24
N PRO A 397 -20.45 -14.64 20.45
CA PRO A 397 -21.26 -15.75 20.96
C PRO A 397 -20.47 -17.04 21.24
N ALA A 398 -19.45 -17.32 20.47
CA ALA A 398 -18.62 -18.53 20.60
C ALA A 398 -17.16 -18.24 20.18
N PRO A 399 -16.42 -17.44 20.96
CA PRO A 399 -15.10 -17.00 20.58
C PRO A 399 -14.06 -18.10 20.68
N THR A 400 -13.28 -18.31 19.60
CA THR A 400 -12.02 -19.07 19.65
C THR A 400 -10.86 -18.15 19.99
N ASN A 401 -9.91 -18.66 20.77
CA ASN A 401 -8.75 -17.85 21.18
C ASN A 401 -7.75 -17.63 20.04
N VAL A 402 -7.61 -18.60 19.13
CA VAL A 402 -6.68 -18.50 18.00
C VAL A 402 -7.43 -18.71 16.69
N ILE A 403 -7.36 -17.73 15.80
CA ILE A 403 -7.98 -17.75 14.48
C ILE A 403 -6.88 -17.64 13.45
N ALA A 404 -6.71 -18.68 12.62
CA ALA A 404 -5.81 -18.62 11.46
C ALA A 404 -6.36 -17.62 10.43
N LEU A 405 -5.48 -16.79 9.87
CA LEU A 405 -5.84 -15.77 8.89
C LEU A 405 -5.27 -16.12 7.51
N PRO A 406 -5.87 -15.58 6.44
CA PRO A 406 -5.31 -15.66 5.10
C PRO A 406 -3.91 -15.03 5.02
N GLU A 407 -3.13 -15.47 4.03
CA GLU A 407 -1.85 -14.85 3.70
C GLU A 407 -2.03 -13.35 3.43
N GLY A 408 -1.02 -12.56 3.82
CA GLY A 408 -1.09 -11.11 3.71
C GLY A 408 -1.82 -10.41 4.87
N ALA A 409 -2.38 -11.11 5.85
CA ALA A 409 -2.99 -10.47 7.02
C ALA A 409 -1.95 -9.64 7.82
N PRO A 410 -2.39 -8.51 8.45
CA PRO A 410 -1.48 -7.62 9.20
C PRO A 410 -1.25 -8.06 10.65
N LEU A 411 -1.76 -9.21 11.04
CA LEU A 411 -1.70 -9.79 12.38
C LEU A 411 -1.15 -11.21 12.29
N GLY A 412 -0.31 -11.61 13.24
CA GLY A 412 0.19 -12.98 13.25
C GLY A 412 1.42 -13.18 14.11
N THR A 413 1.85 -14.43 14.14
CA THR A 413 3.05 -14.90 14.82
C THR A 413 4.15 -15.23 13.81
N ILE A 414 5.28 -15.69 14.32
CA ILE A 414 6.35 -16.29 13.54
C ILE A 414 6.64 -17.69 14.02
N SER A 415 7.03 -18.57 13.10
CA SER A 415 7.64 -19.85 13.37
C SER A 415 9.13 -19.75 13.09
N VAL A 416 9.95 -20.28 13.99
CA VAL A 416 11.41 -20.28 13.86
C VAL A 416 11.91 -21.70 14.00
N ASN A 417 12.66 -22.19 13.01
CA ASN A 417 13.41 -23.43 13.18
C ASN A 417 14.59 -23.16 14.13
N VAL A 418 14.41 -23.56 15.40
CA VAL A 418 15.34 -23.25 16.51
C VAL A 418 16.70 -23.89 16.30
N ASP A 419 16.76 -25.10 15.72
CA ASP A 419 18.03 -25.83 15.49
C ASP A 419 18.91 -25.13 14.43
N GLY A 420 18.28 -24.53 13.41
CA GLY A 420 19.00 -23.77 12.39
C GLY A 420 19.34 -22.34 12.82
N CYS A 421 18.74 -21.81 13.88
CA CYS A 421 18.97 -20.45 14.34
C CYS A 421 20.34 -20.31 15.03
N THR A 422 21.14 -19.35 14.58
CA THR A 422 22.48 -19.06 15.15
C THR A 422 22.47 -17.95 16.19
N LEU A 423 21.30 -17.43 16.59
CA LEU A 423 21.18 -16.25 17.47
C LEU A 423 21.99 -15.03 16.98
N CYS A 424 22.15 -14.85 15.68
CA CYS A 424 22.87 -13.69 15.12
C CYS A 424 22.13 -12.36 15.31
N LEU A 425 20.87 -12.38 15.74
CA LEU A 425 20.02 -11.23 16.08
C LEU A 425 19.75 -10.24 14.92
N SER A 426 20.11 -10.59 13.67
CA SER A 426 19.81 -9.76 12.51
C SER A 426 18.31 -9.47 12.37
N CYS A 427 17.46 -10.42 12.76
CA CYS A 427 16.00 -10.25 12.79
C CYS A 427 15.52 -9.23 13.83
N VAL A 428 16.25 -9.06 14.94
CA VAL A 428 15.97 -8.04 15.96
C VAL A 428 16.31 -6.66 15.43
N SER A 429 17.51 -6.51 14.84
CA SER A 429 18.01 -5.21 14.35
C SER A 429 17.15 -4.60 13.24
N VAL A 430 16.47 -5.42 12.44
CA VAL A 430 15.57 -4.96 11.37
C VAL A 430 14.10 -4.86 11.78
N CYS A 431 13.71 -5.30 12.99
CA CYS A 431 12.31 -5.30 13.41
C CYS A 431 11.85 -3.89 13.83
N PRO A 432 11.06 -3.17 13.01
CA PRO A 432 10.75 -1.77 13.28
C PRO A 432 9.70 -1.59 14.39
N THR A 433 8.95 -2.65 14.72
CA THR A 433 7.90 -2.62 15.74
C THR A 433 8.35 -3.16 17.10
N GLY A 434 9.61 -3.63 17.21
CA GLY A 434 10.11 -4.26 18.42
C GLY A 434 9.39 -5.55 18.81
N ALA A 435 8.80 -6.25 17.83
CA ALA A 435 8.20 -7.56 18.05
C ALA A 435 9.27 -8.62 18.37
N LEU A 436 10.43 -8.53 17.74
CA LEU A 436 11.60 -9.34 18.06
C LEU A 436 12.52 -8.54 18.97
N ARG A 437 13.00 -9.18 20.04
CA ARG A 437 13.82 -8.56 21.08
C ARG A 437 14.94 -9.49 21.49
N ASP A 438 16.03 -8.91 21.87
CA ASP A 438 17.17 -9.55 22.52
C ASP A 438 17.20 -9.24 24.03
N ASP A 439 18.27 -9.63 24.67
CA ASP A 439 18.60 -9.30 26.06
C ASP A 439 20.11 -8.97 26.10
N PRO A 440 20.51 -7.82 26.65
CA PRO A 440 21.91 -7.41 26.67
C PRO A 440 22.82 -8.31 27.51
N GLU A 441 22.27 -9.03 28.48
CA GLU A 441 23.04 -9.88 29.41
C GLU A 441 23.06 -11.35 28.98
N ARG A 442 22.13 -11.78 28.14
CA ARG A 442 21.98 -13.19 27.75
C ARG A 442 21.71 -13.34 26.26
N PRO A 443 22.30 -14.37 25.62
CA PRO A 443 22.00 -14.68 24.23
C PRO A 443 20.60 -15.29 24.11
N VAL A 444 19.59 -14.43 23.93
CA VAL A 444 18.19 -14.85 23.84
C VAL A 444 17.47 -14.11 22.74
N LEU A 445 16.63 -14.81 22.02
CA LEU A 445 15.67 -14.25 21.07
C LEU A 445 14.27 -14.36 21.66
N LYS A 446 13.65 -13.21 21.87
CA LYS A 446 12.27 -13.08 22.39
C LYS A 446 11.35 -12.55 21.31
N PHE A 447 10.06 -12.87 21.40
CA PHE A 447 9.05 -12.42 20.46
C PHE A 447 7.77 -11.98 21.18
N VAL A 448 7.21 -10.83 20.77
CA VAL A 448 5.94 -10.28 21.22
C VAL A 448 4.96 -10.29 20.04
N GLU A 449 3.98 -11.18 20.06
CA GLU A 449 3.03 -11.35 18.95
C GLU A 449 2.20 -10.09 18.69
N ASP A 450 1.74 -9.44 19.72
CA ASP A 450 0.96 -8.19 19.65
C ASP A 450 1.66 -7.06 18.86
N ALA A 451 2.99 -7.01 18.92
CA ALA A 451 3.78 -6.02 18.20
C ALA A 451 4.05 -6.40 16.75
N CYS A 452 3.83 -7.66 16.36
CA CYS A 452 4.12 -8.13 15.01
C CYS A 452 3.08 -7.62 14.00
N VAL A 453 3.57 -7.10 12.88
CA VAL A 453 2.74 -6.56 11.77
C VAL A 453 2.87 -7.39 10.49
N GLN A 454 3.49 -8.55 10.56
CA GLN A 454 3.66 -9.47 9.42
C GLN A 454 4.30 -8.77 8.20
N CYS A 455 5.32 -7.92 8.43
CA CYS A 455 6.00 -7.16 7.37
C CYS A 455 7.04 -7.96 6.58
N GLY A 456 7.51 -9.10 7.10
CA GLY A 456 8.49 -9.95 6.41
C GLY A 456 9.96 -9.56 6.58
N LEU A 457 10.30 -8.40 7.15
CA LEU A 457 11.70 -7.94 7.28
C LEU A 457 12.60 -8.95 8.01
N CYS A 458 12.11 -9.56 9.09
CA CYS A 458 12.87 -10.58 9.84
C CYS A 458 13.13 -11.83 9.01
N GLN A 459 12.20 -12.23 8.14
CA GLN A 459 12.35 -13.36 7.24
C GLN A 459 13.40 -13.06 6.16
N SER A 460 13.33 -11.87 5.55
CA SER A 460 14.28 -11.44 4.51
C SER A 460 15.70 -11.25 5.06
N ALA A 461 15.82 -10.72 6.29
CA ALA A 461 17.12 -10.47 6.92
C ALA A 461 17.78 -11.69 7.56
N CYS A 462 17.06 -12.82 7.67
CA CYS A 462 17.60 -14.02 8.29
C CYS A 462 18.59 -14.74 7.35
N PRO A 463 19.90 -14.76 7.66
CA PRO A 463 20.90 -15.44 6.82
C PRO A 463 20.71 -16.95 6.76
N GLU A 464 20.16 -17.53 7.82
CA GLU A 464 19.90 -18.98 7.92
C GLU A 464 18.52 -19.38 7.34
N LYS A 465 17.67 -18.40 6.96
CA LYS A 465 16.31 -18.60 6.40
C LYS A 465 15.40 -19.49 7.25
N VAL A 466 15.49 -19.35 8.58
CA VAL A 466 14.77 -20.18 9.56
C VAL A 466 13.45 -19.57 10.04
N ILE A 467 13.09 -18.35 9.58
CA ILE A 467 11.90 -17.64 10.03
C ILE A 467 10.82 -17.74 8.98
N THR A 468 9.61 -18.13 9.42
CA THR A 468 8.40 -18.18 8.59
C THR A 468 7.30 -17.36 9.24
N LEU A 469 6.60 -16.55 8.45
CA LEU A 469 5.43 -15.81 8.90
C LEU A 469 4.23 -16.75 9.05
N LYS A 470 3.44 -16.56 10.10
CA LYS A 470 2.20 -17.31 10.33
C LYS A 470 1.07 -16.33 10.66
N PRO A 471 0.24 -15.95 9.67
CA PRO A 471 -0.89 -15.07 9.88
C PRO A 471 -1.93 -15.69 10.80
N GLN A 472 -2.27 -15.01 11.89
CA GLN A 472 -3.28 -15.43 12.87
C GLN A 472 -3.69 -14.26 13.78
N ILE A 473 -4.78 -14.43 14.50
CA ILE A 473 -5.10 -13.63 15.68
C ILE A 473 -5.08 -14.58 16.87
N ASP A 474 -4.33 -14.20 17.90
CA ASP A 474 -4.38 -14.86 19.21
C ASP A 474 -4.97 -13.86 20.24
N PHE A 475 -6.09 -14.23 20.84
CA PHE A 475 -6.75 -13.46 21.90
C PHE A 475 -6.27 -13.84 23.30
N GLY A 476 -5.39 -14.82 23.43
CA GLY A 476 -4.81 -15.25 24.70
C GLY A 476 -3.96 -14.17 25.38
N ALA A 477 -3.86 -14.21 26.69
CA ALA A 477 -3.06 -13.24 27.47
C ALA A 477 -1.55 -13.28 27.11
N ALA A 478 -1.07 -14.44 26.66
CA ALA A 478 0.35 -14.63 26.32
C ALA A 478 0.84 -13.80 25.12
N ARG A 479 -0.05 -13.30 24.27
CA ARG A 479 0.33 -12.52 23.06
C ARG A 479 1.08 -11.23 23.36
N ALA A 480 0.74 -10.59 24.49
CA ALA A 480 1.38 -9.33 24.90
C ALA A 480 2.70 -9.56 25.66
N ALA A 481 2.92 -10.76 26.16
CA ALA A 481 4.14 -11.13 26.85
C ALA A 481 5.25 -11.50 25.85
N ALA A 482 6.48 -11.18 26.20
CA ALA A 482 7.64 -11.58 25.42
C ALA A 482 7.91 -13.09 25.66
N ARG A 483 7.60 -13.94 24.69
CA ARG A 483 7.94 -15.37 24.73
C ARG A 483 9.38 -15.59 24.26
N ILE A 484 10.11 -16.47 24.93
CA ILE A 484 11.45 -16.88 24.52
C ILE A 484 11.30 -17.86 23.33
N ILE A 485 11.95 -17.55 22.21
CA ILE A 485 12.04 -18.43 21.04
C ILE A 485 13.26 -19.34 21.17
N LYS A 486 14.41 -18.75 21.49
CA LYS A 486 15.67 -19.44 21.66
C LYS A 486 16.51 -18.74 22.71
N GLU A 487 17.18 -19.54 23.56
CA GLU A 487 18.17 -19.08 24.54
C GLU A 487 19.34 -20.05 24.52
N GLU A 488 20.55 -19.55 24.60
CA GLU A 488 21.78 -20.34 24.68
C GLU A 488 22.72 -19.77 25.75
N GLU A 489 23.76 -20.56 26.09
CA GLU A 489 24.82 -20.10 26.96
C GLU A 489 25.66 -18.99 26.31
N PRO A 490 26.05 -17.94 27.05
CA PRO A 490 26.96 -16.94 26.55
C PRO A 490 28.38 -17.52 26.34
N ALA A 491 29.03 -17.12 25.27
CA ALA A 491 30.46 -17.33 25.11
C ALA A 491 31.23 -16.45 26.09
N LEU A 492 32.05 -17.04 26.93
CA LEU A 492 32.92 -16.31 27.83
C LEU A 492 34.26 -16.02 27.16
N CYS A 493 34.75 -14.79 27.30
CA CYS A 493 36.07 -14.40 26.83
C CYS A 493 37.14 -15.24 27.52
N ILE A 494 38.02 -15.92 26.79
CA ILE A 494 39.07 -16.78 27.34
C ILE A 494 40.10 -15.98 28.17
N ARG A 495 40.18 -14.65 28.01
CA ARG A 495 41.16 -13.78 28.73
C ARG A 495 40.54 -13.13 29.97
N CYS A 496 39.34 -12.57 29.90
CA CYS A 496 38.73 -11.80 31.00
C CYS A 496 37.41 -12.37 31.53
N SER A 497 36.97 -13.51 30.99
CA SER A 497 35.71 -14.21 31.36
C SER A 497 34.42 -13.38 31.17
N LYS A 498 34.49 -12.21 30.53
CA LYS A 498 33.30 -11.40 30.21
C LYS A 498 32.46 -12.11 29.15
N PRO A 499 31.14 -12.19 29.30
CA PRO A 499 30.27 -12.68 28.23
C PRO A 499 30.29 -11.72 27.03
N PHE A 500 30.40 -12.26 25.79
CA PHE A 500 30.54 -11.40 24.61
C PHE A 500 29.83 -11.90 23.36
N GLY A 501 29.23 -13.07 23.37
CA GLY A 501 28.57 -13.63 22.20
C GLY A 501 27.83 -14.91 22.53
N VAL A 502 27.41 -15.65 21.49
CA VAL A 502 26.70 -16.94 21.57
C VAL A 502 27.73 -18.05 21.44
N LYS A 503 27.78 -18.96 22.41
CA LYS A 503 28.78 -20.03 22.49
C LYS A 503 28.75 -20.91 21.22
N SER A 504 27.57 -21.41 20.81
CA SER A 504 27.45 -22.25 19.63
C SER A 504 27.87 -21.55 18.34
N THR A 505 27.63 -20.25 18.23
CA THR A 505 28.01 -19.43 17.06
C THR A 505 29.53 -19.21 17.03
N ILE A 506 30.16 -18.87 18.17
CA ILE A 506 31.59 -18.72 18.27
C ILE A 506 32.31 -20.04 17.94
N ASP A 507 31.81 -21.17 18.47
CA ASP A 507 32.38 -22.50 18.20
C ASP A 507 32.23 -22.90 16.73
N LYS A 508 31.08 -22.62 16.09
CA LYS A 508 30.88 -22.83 14.64
C LYS A 508 31.81 -21.97 13.79
N ILE A 509 32.02 -20.70 14.17
CA ILE A 509 32.95 -19.80 13.47
C ILE A 509 34.36 -20.34 13.59
N ALA A 510 34.78 -20.68 14.80
CA ALA A 510 36.10 -21.25 15.05
C ALA A 510 36.33 -22.51 14.20
N ALA A 511 35.40 -23.46 14.21
CA ALA A 511 35.48 -24.70 13.43
C ALA A 511 35.48 -24.46 11.89
N LYS A 512 34.79 -23.42 11.41
CA LYS A 512 34.79 -23.06 9.97
C LYS A 512 36.12 -22.40 9.55
N LEU A 513 36.81 -21.72 10.45
CA LEU A 513 38.08 -21.04 10.16
C LEU A 513 39.28 -21.96 10.28
N GLU A 514 39.25 -22.88 11.24
CA GLU A 514 40.34 -23.80 11.52
C GLU A 514 40.65 -24.68 10.29
N GLY A 515 41.89 -24.59 9.81
CA GLY A 515 42.41 -25.33 8.66
C GLY A 515 41.79 -25.00 7.28
N ARG A 516 40.80 -24.08 7.22
CA ARG A 516 40.18 -23.65 5.97
C ARG A 516 40.55 -22.24 5.56
N HIS A 517 40.92 -21.43 6.51
CA HIS A 517 41.36 -20.06 6.25
C HIS A 517 42.87 -19.95 6.45
N TRP A 518 43.57 -19.35 5.51
CA TRP A 518 45.02 -19.22 5.51
C TRP A 518 45.62 -18.60 6.81
N MET A 519 44.85 -17.75 7.49
CA MET A 519 45.24 -17.15 8.77
C MET A 519 45.18 -18.11 9.96
N PHE A 520 44.41 -19.21 9.86
CA PHE A 520 44.10 -20.10 10.96
C PHE A 520 44.40 -21.58 10.61
N PRO A 521 45.71 -21.95 10.54
CA PRO A 521 46.09 -23.35 10.41
C PRO A 521 45.57 -24.20 11.59
N VAL A 522 45.41 -25.50 11.37
CA VAL A 522 44.96 -26.42 12.42
C VAL A 522 45.87 -26.36 13.64
N GLY A 523 45.29 -26.17 14.83
CA GLY A 523 46.02 -26.09 16.12
C GLY A 523 46.78 -24.79 16.39
N ASP A 524 46.55 -23.74 15.59
CA ASP A 524 47.18 -22.45 15.78
C ASP A 524 46.47 -21.61 16.84
N LYS A 525 47.22 -21.06 17.82
CA LYS A 525 46.69 -20.15 18.86
C LYS A 525 46.06 -18.88 18.32
N ARG A 526 46.32 -18.51 17.06
CA ARG A 526 45.66 -17.37 16.41
C ARG A 526 44.15 -17.53 16.38
N LEU A 527 43.62 -18.74 16.41
CA LEU A 527 42.17 -18.98 16.49
C LEU A 527 41.57 -18.50 17.83
N ASP A 528 42.37 -18.39 18.90
CA ASP A 528 41.93 -17.94 20.21
C ASP A 528 41.37 -16.51 20.18
N VAL A 529 41.78 -15.68 19.23
CA VAL A 529 41.26 -14.31 19.01
C VAL A 529 39.75 -14.35 18.73
N VAL A 530 39.23 -15.39 18.08
CA VAL A 530 37.80 -15.57 17.84
C VAL A 530 37.01 -15.78 19.15
N ARG A 531 37.70 -16.32 20.18
CA ARG A 531 37.13 -16.60 21.51
C ARG A 531 37.35 -15.49 22.52
N MET A 532 37.84 -14.30 22.08
CA MET A 532 38.04 -13.11 22.90
C MET A 532 36.97 -12.04 22.65
N CYS A 533 36.60 -11.29 23.71
CA CYS A 533 35.75 -10.10 23.57
C CYS A 533 36.50 -9.00 22.78
N ALA A 534 35.78 -8.00 22.29
CA ALA A 534 36.37 -6.94 21.47
C ALA A 534 37.58 -6.25 22.15
N ASP A 535 37.45 -5.92 23.43
CA ASP A 535 38.54 -5.24 24.20
C ASP A 535 39.78 -6.13 24.31
N CYS A 536 39.60 -7.39 24.70
CA CYS A 536 40.73 -8.33 24.84
C CYS A 536 41.38 -8.68 23.49
N ARG A 537 40.61 -8.68 22.42
CA ARG A 537 41.10 -8.88 21.05
C ARG A 537 42.04 -7.75 20.64
N VAL A 538 41.63 -6.48 20.87
CA VAL A 538 42.51 -5.32 20.61
C VAL A 538 43.77 -5.38 21.43
N ILE A 539 43.68 -5.70 22.73
CA ILE A 539 44.83 -5.81 23.60
C ILE A 539 45.80 -6.91 23.12
N ALA A 540 45.25 -8.11 22.79
CA ALA A 540 46.09 -9.22 22.30
C ALA A 540 46.81 -8.87 20.98
N MET A 541 46.18 -8.10 20.11
CA MET A 541 46.79 -7.60 18.88
C MET A 541 47.87 -6.53 19.17
N SER A 542 47.65 -5.66 20.16
CA SER A 542 48.59 -4.60 20.52
C SER A 542 49.82 -5.11 21.29
N GLU A 543 49.67 -6.19 22.06
CA GLU A 543 50.77 -6.84 22.81
C GLU A 543 51.62 -7.77 21.92
N GLN A 544 51.38 -7.83 20.63
CA GLN A 544 52.02 -8.73 19.67
C GLN A 544 51.84 -10.23 19.98
N GLU A 545 50.94 -10.60 20.90
CA GLU A 545 50.55 -11.99 21.13
C GLU A 545 49.86 -12.60 19.90
N PHE A 546 49.30 -11.74 19.06
CA PHE A 546 48.63 -12.11 17.83
C PHE A 546 49.09 -11.21 16.68
N ASP A 547 49.83 -11.77 15.74
CA ASP A 547 50.13 -11.13 14.46
C ASP A 547 49.28 -11.78 13.36
N PRO A 548 48.25 -11.09 12.82
CA PRO A 548 47.38 -11.63 11.79
C PRO A 548 48.11 -11.92 10.47
N PHE A 549 49.31 -11.37 10.27
CA PHE A 549 50.10 -11.57 9.06
C PHE A 549 51.24 -12.61 9.22
N LYS A 550 51.48 -13.09 10.43
CA LYS A 550 52.49 -14.12 10.68
C LYS A 550 52.06 -15.45 10.06
N GLY A 551 52.78 -15.89 9.03
CA GLY A 551 52.46 -17.11 8.27
C GLY A 551 51.67 -16.88 6.99
N VAL A 552 51.45 -15.64 6.61
CA VAL A 552 51.06 -15.34 5.22
C VAL A 552 52.25 -15.71 4.35
N PRO A 553 52.12 -16.62 3.36
CA PRO A 553 53.18 -16.78 2.36
C PRO A 553 53.48 -15.39 1.80
N GLU A 554 54.78 -15.02 1.69
CA GLU A 554 55.15 -13.77 1.04
C GLU A 554 54.28 -13.59 -0.20
N ARG A 555 53.56 -12.46 -0.25
CA ARG A 555 52.81 -12.10 -1.43
C ARG A 555 53.81 -12.16 -2.58
N THR A 556 53.63 -13.12 -3.46
CA THR A 556 54.36 -13.06 -4.74
C THR A 556 54.13 -11.68 -5.29
N PRO A 557 55.20 -10.89 -5.53
CA PRO A 557 55.02 -9.55 -6.09
C PRO A 557 54.12 -9.63 -7.31
N PRO A 558 53.27 -8.61 -7.54
CA PRO A 558 52.35 -8.63 -8.68
C PRO A 558 53.19 -8.91 -9.94
N ARG A 559 52.91 -9.99 -10.62
CA ARG A 559 53.61 -10.42 -11.82
C ARG A 559 53.35 -9.37 -12.91
N THR A 560 54.43 -8.77 -13.38
CA THR A 560 54.37 -7.88 -14.54
C THR A 560 54.24 -8.70 -15.84
N THR A 561 53.88 -8.06 -16.91
CA THR A 561 53.83 -8.68 -18.25
C THR A 561 55.16 -9.35 -18.61
N ASP A 562 56.28 -8.77 -18.18
CA ASP A 562 57.64 -9.31 -18.36
C ASP A 562 57.88 -10.62 -17.58
N ASP A 563 57.30 -10.78 -16.41
CA ASP A 563 57.40 -12.03 -15.65
C ASP A 563 56.67 -13.19 -16.31
N TYR A 564 55.57 -12.91 -16.98
CA TYR A 564 54.87 -13.89 -17.77
C TYR A 564 55.61 -14.25 -19.09
N LEU A 565 56.29 -13.29 -19.69
CA LEU A 565 57.10 -13.53 -20.89
C LEU A 565 58.33 -14.39 -20.56
N ARG A 566 59.06 -14.10 -19.48
CA ARG A 566 60.19 -14.89 -18.99
C ARG A 566 59.82 -16.33 -18.61
N GLN A 567 58.60 -16.56 -18.07
CA GLN A 567 58.12 -17.92 -17.80
C GLN A 567 57.79 -18.71 -19.08
N ARG A 568 57.52 -18.06 -20.19
CA ARG A 568 57.34 -18.70 -21.48
C ARG A 568 58.68 -19.09 -22.10
N GLU A 569 59.68 -18.23 -22.03
CA GLU A 569 61.03 -18.48 -22.52
C GLU A 569 61.79 -19.61 -21.79
N THR A 570 61.35 -19.93 -20.54
CA THR A 570 61.95 -21.07 -19.78
C THR A 570 61.26 -22.39 -19.96
N LYS A 571 60.20 -22.46 -20.80
CA LYS A 571 59.44 -23.70 -21.10
C LYS A 571 59.71 -24.26 -22.49
N ASP A 572 60.44 -23.55 -23.33
CA ASP A 572 61.01 -24.00 -24.60
C ASP A 572 62.49 -24.37 -24.39
#